data_dd55b856d8103d0fcbaa61ba61df2a48
#
_entry.id   dd55b856d8103d0fcbaa61ba61df2a48
#
_cell.length_a   1.000
_cell.length_b   1.000
_cell.length_c   1.000
_cell.angle_alpha   90.00
_cell.angle_beta   90.00
_cell.angle_gamma   90.00
#
_symmetry.space_group_name_H-M   'P 1'
#
loop_
_entity.id
_entity.type
_entity.pdbx_description
1 polymer ?
#
loop_
_entity_poly.entity_id
_entity_poly.type
_entity_poly.pdbx_seq_one_letter_code
_entity_poly.pdbx_strand_id
1 'polypeptide(L)'
;MKKLSILASMVTVLVAFTACSTDRDDNPTLSIPTDASFTLYAPGITSNVINLDNSTDIVFKADQPNYGYTASIRYMMEFAASQDGSTWSSWQTTETSNENPLAITIPRSEIAGAVTSGLVELGRDEAEFPLEAKVKARVRAFLAGLEETSSIYSQELTFTATTSYVLPPVPSLKFYVVGAQPGWSGAQALTALLYPEGGDVYTYTTKYTGAWDLKIWAEEDAKGEVWDNAYGCVTDGDASPAGTIINANAQAISAPSAEIYTFTFDKHHMSYKWVKEENQNPTEYTSISLIGNFNDWAGDVDMTQVAPHNWYVEHTFTIDDVEFKFRANHDWGTNWGAAWTVASDNFAAVGVGGGDNIKCAKGTYRFYINDITSKMCVVPVE
;
A
#
# COMPACT_ATOMS: atom_id res chain seq x y z
N MET A 1 -10.46 57.31 -50.51
CA MET A 1 -9.25 56.51 -50.10
C MET A 1 -9.42 55.66 -48.84
N LYS A 2 -10.35 55.96 -47.92
CA LYS A 2 -10.54 55.16 -46.69
C LYS A 2 -11.28 53.81 -46.87
N LYS A 3 -12.06 53.71 -47.96
CA LYS A 3 -12.82 52.45 -48.22
C LYS A 3 -12.00 51.33 -48.93
N LEU A 4 -10.89 51.72 -49.60
CA LEU A 4 -10.03 50.79 -50.32
C LEU A 4 -9.05 50.05 -49.35
N SER A 5 -8.64 50.73 -48.27
CA SER A 5 -7.75 50.15 -47.26
C SER A 5 -8.44 49.14 -46.37
N ILE A 6 -9.77 49.24 -46.14
CA ILE A 6 -10.54 48.30 -45.36
C ILE A 6 -10.75 47.00 -46.14
N LEU A 7 -10.94 47.08 -47.46
CA LEU A 7 -11.09 45.90 -48.31
C LEU A 7 -9.77 45.14 -48.46
N ALA A 8 -8.65 45.83 -48.53
CA ALA A 8 -7.32 45.22 -48.60
C ALA A 8 -6.96 44.53 -47.26
N SER A 9 -7.33 45.10 -46.11
CA SER A 9 -7.13 44.47 -44.80
C SER A 9 -8.02 43.25 -44.58
N MET A 10 -9.26 43.23 -45.13
CA MET A 10 -10.15 42.09 -45.03
C MET A 10 -9.72 40.91 -45.92
N VAL A 11 -9.16 41.22 -47.11
CA VAL A 11 -8.62 40.18 -48.00
C VAL A 11 -7.34 39.54 -47.40
N THR A 12 -6.50 40.34 -46.74
CA THR A 12 -5.27 39.84 -46.13
C THR A 12 -5.57 38.96 -44.90
N VAL A 13 -6.63 39.23 -44.14
CA VAL A 13 -7.07 38.38 -43.02
C VAL A 13 -7.72 37.09 -43.52
N LEU A 14 -8.45 37.08 -44.64
CA LEU A 14 -9.03 35.84 -45.20
C LEU A 14 -7.95 34.91 -45.77
N VAL A 15 -6.84 35.42 -46.32
CA VAL A 15 -5.75 34.58 -46.83
C VAL A 15 -4.93 33.95 -45.69
N ALA A 16 -4.90 34.57 -44.52
CA ALA A 16 -4.21 34.02 -43.35
C ALA A 16 -4.91 32.81 -42.72
N PHE A 17 -6.22 32.64 -42.96
CA PHE A 17 -6.98 31.49 -42.45
C PHE A 17 -7.00 30.25 -43.38
N THR A 18 -6.54 30.41 -44.64
CA THR A 18 -6.46 29.28 -45.57
C THR A 18 -5.10 28.59 -45.62
N ALA A 19 -4.09 29.11 -44.88
CA ALA A 19 -2.74 28.55 -44.85
C ALA A 19 -2.50 27.51 -43.75
N CYS A 20 -3.53 27.14 -42.99
CA CYS A 20 -3.41 26.14 -41.91
C CYS A 20 -4.22 24.83 -42.14
N SER A 21 -4.53 24.48 -43.38
CA SER A 21 -5.41 23.31 -43.61
C SER A 21 -4.81 22.18 -44.43
N THR A 22 -3.51 22.14 -44.65
CA THR A 22 -2.94 21.11 -45.55
C THR A 22 -1.84 20.23 -44.96
N ASP A 23 -1.68 20.20 -43.62
CA ASP A 23 -0.59 19.40 -43.04
C ASP A 23 -1.05 18.56 -41.82
N ARG A 24 -2.28 18.07 -41.84
CA ARG A 24 -2.80 17.19 -40.77
C ARG A 24 -2.90 15.72 -41.16
N ASP A 25 -2.72 15.37 -42.43
CA ASP A 25 -2.85 14.00 -42.88
C ASP A 25 -1.60 13.13 -42.60
N ASP A 26 -0.46 13.76 -42.24
CA ASP A 26 0.79 13.06 -41.89
C ASP A 26 1.04 12.94 -40.39
N ASN A 27 0.14 13.40 -39.52
CA ASN A 27 0.30 13.19 -38.08
C ASN A 27 -0.02 11.73 -37.75
N PRO A 28 0.89 11.02 -37.06
CA PRO A 28 0.63 9.65 -36.66
C PRO A 28 -0.61 9.62 -35.75
N THR A 29 -1.63 8.87 -36.17
CA THR A 29 -2.87 8.71 -35.42
C THR A 29 -2.75 7.53 -34.48
N LEU A 30 -3.26 7.69 -33.26
CA LEU A 30 -3.39 6.58 -32.33
C LEU A 30 -4.26 5.48 -32.97
N SER A 31 -3.68 4.31 -33.11
CA SER A 31 -4.37 3.09 -33.54
C SER A 31 -4.18 2.04 -32.46
N ILE A 32 -5.26 1.73 -31.73
CA ILE A 32 -5.19 0.72 -30.68
C ILE A 32 -5.28 -0.66 -31.33
N PRO A 33 -4.23 -1.52 -31.16
CA PRO A 33 -4.27 -2.88 -31.66
C PRO A 33 -5.36 -3.71 -30.97
N THR A 34 -5.74 -4.81 -31.58
CA THR A 34 -6.67 -5.76 -30.96
C THR A 34 -5.95 -6.67 -29.97
N ASP A 35 -6.67 -7.23 -29.00
CA ASP A 35 -6.15 -8.25 -28.11
C ASP A 35 -5.60 -9.45 -28.89
N ALA A 36 -4.63 -10.12 -28.28
CA ALA A 36 -3.86 -11.23 -28.86
C ALA A 36 -3.13 -10.91 -30.20
N SER A 37 -2.96 -9.61 -30.51
CA SER A 37 -2.21 -9.17 -31.70
C SER A 37 -0.69 -9.26 -31.54
N PHE A 38 -0.18 -9.54 -30.35
CA PHE A 38 1.25 -9.70 -30.05
C PHE A 38 1.48 -10.88 -29.11
N THR A 39 2.70 -11.43 -29.13
CA THR A 39 3.05 -12.68 -28.47
C THR A 39 3.76 -12.41 -27.14
N LEU A 40 3.39 -13.16 -26.09
CA LEU A 40 4.16 -13.35 -24.87
C LEU A 40 4.95 -14.67 -25.00
N TYR A 41 6.26 -14.62 -24.79
CA TYR A 41 7.15 -15.77 -24.88
C TYR A 41 7.38 -16.41 -23.51
N ALA A 42 7.51 -17.73 -23.50
CA ALA A 42 7.84 -18.49 -22.29
C ALA A 42 9.16 -18.00 -21.68
N PRO A 43 9.25 -17.91 -20.33
CA PRO A 43 10.49 -17.57 -19.67
C PRO A 43 11.54 -18.67 -19.93
N GLY A 44 12.82 -18.29 -19.97
CA GLY A 44 13.94 -19.22 -20.25
C GLY A 44 14.24 -20.20 -19.11
N ILE A 45 13.21 -20.75 -18.47
CA ILE A 45 13.31 -21.70 -17.36
C ILE A 45 13.23 -23.11 -17.94
N THR A 46 14.22 -23.94 -17.63
CA THR A 46 14.32 -25.31 -18.17
C THR A 46 13.53 -26.36 -17.37
N SER A 47 13.01 -25.99 -16.20
CA SER A 47 12.18 -26.88 -15.36
C SER A 47 10.77 -27.00 -15.92
N ASN A 48 10.21 -28.20 -15.91
CA ASN A 48 8.82 -28.44 -16.29
C ASN A 48 7.82 -27.81 -15.30
N VAL A 49 8.24 -27.60 -14.05
CA VAL A 49 7.46 -26.96 -12.99
C VAL A 49 8.30 -25.82 -12.42
N ILE A 50 7.74 -24.65 -12.38
CA ILE A 50 8.38 -23.45 -11.85
C ILE A 50 8.12 -23.37 -10.35
N ASN A 51 9.17 -23.43 -9.54
CA ASN A 51 9.06 -23.18 -8.11
C ASN A 51 9.01 -21.66 -7.84
N LEU A 52 7.89 -21.17 -7.31
CA LEU A 52 7.67 -19.75 -7.02
C LEU A 52 8.21 -19.32 -5.65
N ASP A 53 8.58 -20.25 -4.77
CA ASP A 53 9.18 -19.93 -3.47
C ASP A 53 10.64 -19.51 -3.55
N ASN A 54 11.23 -19.55 -4.74
CA ASN A 54 12.58 -19.08 -4.98
C ASN A 54 12.63 -17.55 -5.07
N SER A 55 13.69 -16.93 -4.57
CA SER A 55 13.84 -15.46 -4.55
C SER A 55 14.30 -14.83 -5.87
N THR A 56 14.56 -15.64 -6.91
CA THR A 56 15.04 -15.13 -8.22
C THR A 56 13.87 -14.65 -9.08
N ASP A 57 13.92 -13.44 -9.59
CA ASP A 57 12.91 -12.90 -10.50
C ASP A 57 12.74 -13.75 -11.75
N ILE A 58 11.56 -13.69 -12.37
CA ILE A 58 11.28 -14.30 -13.66
C ILE A 58 11.26 -13.20 -14.72
N VAL A 59 11.99 -13.45 -15.81
CA VAL A 59 12.05 -12.55 -16.96
C VAL A 59 11.25 -13.14 -18.11
N PHE A 60 10.20 -12.45 -18.51
CA PHE A 60 9.42 -12.72 -19.72
C PHE A 60 9.87 -11.83 -20.85
N LYS A 61 9.47 -12.18 -22.06
CA LYS A 61 9.64 -11.37 -23.27
C LYS A 61 8.33 -11.31 -24.03
N ALA A 62 8.07 -10.17 -24.67
CA ALA A 62 6.92 -10.02 -25.53
C ALA A 62 7.28 -9.26 -26.80
N ASP A 63 6.47 -9.39 -27.83
CA ASP A 63 6.52 -8.49 -28.97
C ASP A 63 6.04 -7.10 -28.54
N GLN A 64 6.56 -6.06 -29.18
CA GLN A 64 6.06 -4.71 -28.97
C GLN A 64 4.82 -4.46 -29.82
N PRO A 65 3.66 -4.16 -29.20
CA PRO A 65 2.48 -3.82 -29.97
C PRO A 65 2.62 -2.48 -30.71
N ASN A 66 1.98 -2.36 -31.84
CA ASN A 66 2.06 -1.17 -32.69
C ASN A 66 0.82 -0.27 -32.49
N TYR A 67 0.97 0.83 -31.78
CA TYR A 67 -0.07 1.84 -31.58
C TYR A 67 -0.17 2.90 -32.70
N GLY A 68 0.49 2.66 -33.84
CA GLY A 68 0.47 3.58 -34.99
C GLY A 68 1.54 4.68 -34.92
N TYR A 69 2.19 4.89 -33.79
CA TYR A 69 3.30 5.82 -33.61
C TYR A 69 4.23 5.37 -32.47
N THR A 70 5.40 6.01 -32.37
CA THR A 70 6.32 5.74 -31.27
C THR A 70 5.79 6.35 -29.98
N ALA A 71 5.49 5.52 -29.00
CA ALA A 71 4.94 5.91 -27.71
C ALA A 71 5.63 5.17 -26.56
N SER A 72 5.55 5.73 -25.37
CA SER A 72 5.97 5.05 -24.14
C SER A 72 4.91 4.01 -23.76
N ILE A 73 5.25 2.73 -23.91
CA ILE A 73 4.39 1.60 -23.60
C ILE A 73 4.80 1.03 -22.24
N ARG A 74 3.82 0.77 -21.38
CA ARG A 74 3.97 0.06 -20.13
C ARG A 74 3.47 -1.38 -20.28
N TYR A 75 4.11 -2.28 -19.55
CA TYR A 75 3.81 -3.71 -19.56
C TYR A 75 3.60 -4.20 -18.13
N MET A 76 2.45 -4.80 -17.86
CA MET A 76 2.13 -5.46 -16.59
C MET A 76 1.72 -6.90 -16.86
N MET A 77 2.12 -7.82 -16.00
CA MET A 77 1.75 -9.22 -16.13
C MET A 77 0.44 -9.51 -15.40
N GLU A 78 -0.34 -10.40 -15.98
CA GLU A 78 -1.54 -10.94 -15.36
C GLU A 78 -1.46 -12.47 -15.36
N PHE A 79 -1.92 -13.06 -14.24
CA PHE A 79 -1.90 -14.51 -14.03
C PHE A 79 -3.27 -15.02 -13.63
N ALA A 80 -3.64 -16.20 -14.11
CA ALA A 80 -4.80 -16.96 -13.64
C ALA A 80 -4.37 -18.38 -13.30
N ALA A 81 -4.92 -18.93 -12.22
CA ALA A 81 -4.55 -20.23 -11.71
C ALA A 81 -5.64 -21.27 -11.93
N SER A 82 -5.25 -22.53 -12.02
CA SER A 82 -6.15 -23.68 -12.08
C SER A 82 -5.43 -24.92 -11.52
N GLN A 83 -6.13 -25.77 -10.79
CA GLN A 83 -5.57 -27.09 -10.40
C GLN A 83 -5.78 -28.16 -11.45
N ASP A 84 -6.95 -28.18 -12.09
CA ASP A 84 -7.36 -29.21 -13.03
C ASP A 84 -7.07 -28.86 -14.50
N GLY A 85 -6.76 -27.57 -14.78
CA GLY A 85 -6.54 -27.02 -16.11
C GLY A 85 -7.83 -26.77 -16.90
N SER A 86 -9.00 -26.90 -16.27
CA SER A 86 -10.32 -26.66 -16.89
C SER A 86 -11.05 -25.49 -16.24
N THR A 87 -11.02 -25.39 -14.90
CA THR A 87 -11.60 -24.29 -14.16
C THR A 87 -10.50 -23.29 -13.80
N TRP A 88 -10.63 -22.05 -14.22
CA TRP A 88 -9.64 -20.99 -14.06
C TRP A 88 -10.17 -19.89 -13.13
N SER A 89 -9.30 -19.34 -12.32
CA SER A 89 -9.57 -18.14 -11.52
C SER A 89 -9.76 -16.91 -12.43
N SER A 90 -10.20 -15.81 -11.85
CA SER A 90 -10.07 -14.50 -12.46
C SER A 90 -8.58 -14.13 -12.64
N TRP A 91 -8.32 -13.15 -13.54
CA TRP A 91 -6.97 -12.64 -13.76
C TRP A 91 -6.52 -11.78 -12.60
N GLN A 92 -5.34 -12.09 -12.07
CA GLN A 92 -4.66 -11.34 -11.00
C GLN A 92 -3.51 -10.53 -11.62
N THR A 93 -3.53 -9.23 -11.47
CA THR A 93 -2.50 -8.32 -12.03
C THR A 93 -1.35 -8.17 -11.04
N THR A 94 -0.11 -8.21 -11.52
CA THR A 94 1.08 -7.90 -10.71
C THR A 94 1.23 -6.38 -10.51
N GLU A 95 1.91 -5.98 -9.44
CA GLU A 95 2.18 -4.56 -9.16
C GLU A 95 3.31 -4.00 -10.04
N THR A 96 4.31 -4.84 -10.37
CA THR A 96 5.48 -4.43 -11.15
C THR A 96 5.12 -4.06 -12.59
N SER A 97 5.41 -2.82 -12.96
CA SER A 97 5.28 -2.29 -14.32
C SER A 97 6.65 -2.19 -15.00
N ASN A 98 6.72 -2.59 -16.26
CA ASN A 98 7.94 -2.59 -17.08
C ASN A 98 7.78 -1.70 -18.32
N GLU A 99 8.91 -1.22 -18.86
CA GLU A 99 8.94 -0.42 -20.11
C GLU A 99 9.60 -1.19 -21.29
N ASN A 100 10.36 -2.25 -20.98
CA ASN A 100 11.09 -3.01 -21.96
C ASN A 100 10.38 -4.35 -22.25
N PRO A 101 9.78 -4.54 -23.43
CA PRO A 101 9.10 -5.79 -23.78
C PRO A 101 10.07 -6.99 -23.87
N LEU A 102 11.35 -6.75 -24.11
CA LEU A 102 12.36 -7.82 -24.20
C LEU A 102 12.88 -8.28 -22.83
N ALA A 103 12.51 -7.59 -21.75
CA ALA A 103 12.94 -7.91 -20.38
C ALA A 103 11.86 -7.46 -19.37
N ILE A 104 10.70 -8.13 -19.41
CA ILE A 104 9.61 -7.92 -18.45
C ILE A 104 9.97 -8.74 -17.21
N THR A 105 10.56 -8.08 -16.22
CA THR A 105 11.06 -8.70 -15.00
C THR A 105 10.02 -8.63 -13.90
N ILE A 106 9.62 -9.77 -13.35
CA ILE A 106 8.59 -9.88 -12.30
C ILE A 106 9.17 -10.65 -11.11
N PRO A 107 9.08 -10.10 -9.89
CA PRO A 107 9.40 -10.83 -8.67
C PRO A 107 8.58 -12.13 -8.57
N ARG A 108 9.21 -13.24 -8.22
CA ARG A 108 8.48 -14.51 -8.04
C ARG A 108 7.40 -14.40 -6.97
N SER A 109 7.63 -13.59 -5.94
CA SER A 109 6.65 -13.34 -4.88
C SER A 109 5.35 -12.73 -5.41
N GLU A 110 5.40 -11.84 -6.39
CA GLU A 110 4.19 -11.29 -7.03
C GLU A 110 3.43 -12.36 -7.83
N ILE A 111 4.16 -13.22 -8.55
CA ILE A 111 3.55 -14.35 -9.27
C ILE A 111 2.95 -15.34 -8.28
N ALA A 112 3.67 -15.67 -7.21
CA ALA A 112 3.19 -16.54 -6.13
C ALA A 112 1.93 -15.98 -5.47
N GLY A 113 1.89 -14.68 -5.18
CA GLY A 113 0.71 -13.98 -4.65
C GLY A 113 -0.48 -14.05 -5.60
N ALA A 114 -0.27 -13.80 -6.89
CA ALA A 114 -1.30 -13.87 -7.92
C ALA A 114 -1.87 -15.31 -8.06
N VAL A 115 -0.99 -16.33 -8.08
CA VAL A 115 -1.38 -17.74 -8.16
C VAL A 115 -2.12 -18.17 -6.90
N THR A 116 -1.65 -17.79 -5.72
CA THR A 116 -2.31 -18.07 -4.44
C THR A 116 -3.70 -17.44 -4.40
N SER A 117 -3.84 -16.16 -4.76
CA SER A 117 -5.14 -15.48 -4.82
C SER A 117 -6.12 -16.18 -5.74
N GLY A 118 -5.65 -16.61 -6.91
CA GLY A 118 -6.49 -17.38 -7.84
C GLY A 118 -6.90 -18.74 -7.30
N LEU A 119 -6.01 -19.46 -6.59
CA LEU A 119 -6.35 -20.76 -5.98
C LEU A 119 -7.33 -20.60 -4.82
N VAL A 120 -7.19 -19.58 -4.01
CA VAL A 120 -8.13 -19.24 -2.92
C VAL A 120 -9.51 -18.87 -3.48
N GLU A 121 -9.59 -18.10 -4.58
CA GLU A 121 -10.84 -17.83 -5.30
C GLU A 121 -11.54 -19.13 -5.74
N LEU A 122 -10.76 -20.16 -6.10
CA LEU A 122 -11.25 -21.49 -6.47
C LEU A 122 -11.52 -22.40 -5.25
N GLY A 123 -11.48 -21.86 -4.04
CA GLY A 123 -11.86 -22.55 -2.80
C GLY A 123 -10.73 -23.40 -2.18
N ARG A 124 -9.45 -23.06 -2.44
CA ARG A 124 -8.32 -23.71 -1.76
C ARG A 124 -8.03 -23.04 -0.43
N ASP A 125 -7.82 -23.86 0.59
CA ASP A 125 -7.44 -23.41 1.93
C ASP A 125 -5.93 -23.27 2.09
N GLU A 126 -5.48 -22.37 2.97
CA GLU A 126 -4.08 -22.20 3.32
C GLU A 126 -3.39 -23.50 3.73
N ALA A 127 -4.08 -24.35 4.49
CA ALA A 127 -3.56 -25.64 4.98
C ALA A 127 -3.26 -26.66 3.86
N GLU A 128 -3.77 -26.43 2.64
CA GLU A 128 -3.51 -27.31 1.49
C GLU A 128 -2.17 -27.00 0.80
N PHE A 129 -1.60 -25.82 1.05
CA PHE A 129 -0.34 -25.40 0.44
C PHE A 129 0.88 -26.09 1.10
N PRO A 130 2.00 -26.33 0.37
CA PRO A 130 2.26 -25.88 -1.01
C PRO A 130 1.46 -26.66 -2.06
N LEU A 131 0.97 -25.95 -3.09
CA LEU A 131 0.19 -26.53 -4.18
C LEU A 131 0.91 -26.43 -5.52
N GLU A 132 0.72 -27.45 -6.36
CA GLU A 132 1.03 -27.37 -7.79
C GLU A 132 -0.22 -26.89 -8.55
N ALA A 133 -0.03 -25.93 -9.44
CA ALA A 133 -1.10 -25.36 -10.25
C ALA A 133 -0.68 -25.18 -11.71
N LYS A 134 -1.63 -25.28 -12.61
CA LYS A 134 -1.49 -24.73 -13.96
C LYS A 134 -1.72 -23.23 -13.89
N VAL A 135 -0.87 -22.47 -14.56
CA VAL A 135 -0.89 -21.01 -14.54
C VAL A 135 -0.98 -20.51 -15.97
N LYS A 136 -1.99 -19.70 -16.25
CA LYS A 136 -2.03 -18.88 -17.44
C LYS A 136 -1.36 -17.54 -17.15
N ALA A 137 -0.61 -17.04 -18.11
CA ALA A 137 -0.01 -15.72 -18.07
C ALA A 137 -0.34 -14.96 -19.34
N ARG A 138 -0.57 -13.67 -19.23
CA ARG A 138 -0.61 -12.73 -20.35
C ARG A 138 0.02 -11.41 -19.92
N VAL A 139 0.45 -10.60 -20.87
CA VAL A 139 0.91 -9.25 -20.60
C VAL A 139 -0.13 -8.24 -21.08
N ARG A 140 -0.46 -7.30 -20.22
CA ARG A 140 -1.22 -6.12 -20.54
C ARG A 140 -0.26 -5.01 -20.96
N ALA A 141 -0.37 -4.54 -22.20
CA ALA A 141 0.37 -3.40 -22.71
C ALA A 141 -0.56 -2.18 -22.81
N PHE A 142 -0.08 -1.01 -22.42
CA PHE A 142 -0.86 0.23 -22.47
C PHE A 142 0.06 1.45 -22.59
N LEU A 143 -0.51 2.56 -23.04
CA LEU A 143 0.19 3.83 -23.11
C LEU A 143 0.17 4.52 -21.74
N ALA A 144 1.33 5.00 -21.28
CA ALA A 144 1.44 5.72 -20.02
C ALA A 144 0.50 6.94 -20.00
N GLY A 145 -0.38 7.01 -18.98
CA GLY A 145 -1.40 8.05 -18.82
C GLY A 145 -2.69 7.83 -19.64
N LEU A 146 -2.82 6.68 -20.34
CA LEU A 146 -4.02 6.30 -21.10
C LEU A 146 -4.42 4.83 -20.83
N GLU A 147 -4.19 4.35 -19.64
CA GLU A 147 -4.31 2.94 -19.26
C GLU A 147 -5.67 2.33 -19.59
N GLU A 148 -6.75 3.04 -19.24
CA GLU A 148 -8.13 2.55 -19.43
C GLU A 148 -8.53 2.42 -20.91
N THR A 149 -8.01 3.31 -21.75
CA THR A 149 -8.45 3.43 -23.14
C THR A 149 -7.51 2.80 -24.15
N SER A 150 -6.27 2.46 -23.74
CA SER A 150 -5.23 1.92 -24.63
C SER A 150 -4.78 0.51 -24.27
N SER A 151 -5.32 -0.09 -23.19
CA SER A 151 -4.91 -1.43 -22.75
C SER A 151 -5.30 -2.50 -23.78
N ILE A 152 -4.31 -3.34 -24.11
CA ILE A 152 -4.47 -4.54 -24.92
C ILE A 152 -3.70 -5.70 -24.30
N TYR A 153 -4.09 -6.92 -24.60
CA TYR A 153 -3.54 -8.13 -24.02
C TYR A 153 -2.80 -8.97 -25.05
N SER A 154 -1.70 -9.60 -24.65
CA SER A 154 -0.98 -10.57 -25.46
C SER A 154 -1.77 -11.87 -25.66
N GLN A 155 -1.25 -12.75 -26.49
CA GLN A 155 -1.64 -14.17 -26.46
C GLN A 155 -1.31 -14.76 -25.08
N GLU A 156 -2.12 -15.75 -24.65
CA GLU A 156 -1.94 -16.45 -23.38
C GLU A 156 -0.80 -17.47 -23.46
N LEU A 157 -0.01 -17.54 -22.39
CA LEU A 157 1.00 -18.57 -22.15
C LEU A 157 0.53 -19.44 -20.99
N THR A 158 0.72 -20.77 -21.09
CA THR A 158 0.41 -21.69 -19.99
C THR A 158 1.66 -22.43 -19.53
N PHE A 159 1.85 -22.53 -18.21
CA PHE A 159 2.93 -23.32 -17.59
C PHE A 159 2.42 -23.93 -16.27
N THR A 160 3.26 -24.79 -15.66
CA THR A 160 2.96 -25.36 -14.33
C THR A 160 3.88 -24.72 -13.29
N ALA A 161 3.35 -24.40 -12.14
CA ALA A 161 4.10 -23.82 -11.03
C ALA A 161 3.72 -24.47 -9.69
N THR A 162 4.65 -24.45 -8.74
CA THR A 162 4.39 -24.74 -7.32
C THR A 162 4.58 -23.48 -6.51
N THR A 163 3.73 -23.26 -5.52
CA THR A 163 3.82 -22.14 -4.60
C THR A 163 3.41 -22.56 -3.19
N SER A 164 4.12 -22.05 -2.19
CA SER A 164 3.62 -21.96 -0.83
C SER A 164 2.49 -20.96 -0.76
N TYR A 165 1.70 -21.00 0.31
CA TYR A 165 0.68 -19.98 0.52
C TYR A 165 1.35 -18.60 0.67
N VAL A 166 0.89 -17.65 -0.13
CA VAL A 166 1.27 -16.25 -0.01
C VAL A 166 0.01 -15.47 0.31
N LEU A 167 0.01 -14.80 1.44
CA LEU A 167 -1.10 -13.90 1.77
C LEU A 167 -1.33 -12.93 0.61
N PRO A 168 -2.55 -12.85 0.07
CA PRO A 168 -2.89 -11.85 -0.93
C PRO A 168 -2.54 -10.46 -0.40
N PRO A 169 -2.06 -9.53 -1.24
CA PRO A 169 -1.90 -8.15 -0.82
C PRO A 169 -3.28 -7.60 -0.42
N VAL A 170 -3.52 -7.54 0.87
CA VAL A 170 -4.72 -6.91 1.43
C VAL A 170 -4.41 -5.42 1.53
N PRO A 171 -5.31 -4.52 1.06
CA PRO A 171 -5.17 -3.10 1.34
C PRO A 171 -4.94 -2.94 2.84
N SER A 172 -3.90 -2.24 3.23
CA SER A 172 -3.61 -2.00 4.66
C SER A 172 -4.79 -1.27 5.29
N LEU A 173 -5.67 -2.02 5.94
CA LEU A 173 -6.77 -1.45 6.70
C LEU A 173 -6.19 -0.70 7.90
N LYS A 174 -6.90 0.30 8.36
CA LYS A 174 -6.51 1.06 9.54
C LYS A 174 -7.29 0.55 10.73
N PHE A 175 -6.58 0.06 11.72
CA PHE A 175 -7.14 -0.40 12.98
C PHE A 175 -6.60 0.44 14.14
N TYR A 176 -7.45 0.66 15.13
CA TYR A 176 -7.18 1.54 16.24
C TYR A 176 -7.41 0.83 17.56
N VAL A 177 -6.54 1.11 18.53
CA VAL A 177 -6.72 0.66 19.91
C VAL A 177 -7.77 1.54 20.58
N VAL A 178 -8.74 0.92 21.25
CA VAL A 178 -9.66 1.57 22.20
C VAL A 178 -9.56 0.82 23.52
N GLY A 179 -9.40 1.53 24.64
CA GLY A 179 -9.20 0.84 25.91
C GLY A 179 -8.68 1.72 27.02
N ALA A 180 -8.00 1.10 27.97
CA ALA A 180 -7.38 1.78 29.11
C ALA A 180 -6.41 2.89 28.66
N GLN A 181 -5.81 2.71 27.51
CA GLN A 181 -4.99 3.67 26.77
C GLN A 181 -5.32 3.53 25.29
N PRO A 182 -5.69 4.55 24.59
CA PRO A 182 -5.78 5.99 24.88
C PRO A 182 -7.07 6.42 25.59
N GLY A 183 -8.05 5.53 25.71
CA GLY A 183 -9.36 5.78 26.28
C GLY A 183 -10.48 5.02 25.55
N TRP A 184 -11.72 5.12 26.03
CA TRP A 184 -12.85 4.32 25.59
C TRP A 184 -13.84 5.07 24.66
N SER A 185 -13.40 6.09 23.93
CA SER A 185 -14.22 6.80 22.93
C SER A 185 -13.60 6.73 21.54
N GLY A 186 -14.39 6.95 20.50
CA GLY A 186 -13.92 6.96 19.13
C GLY A 186 -12.86 8.03 18.86
N ALA A 187 -13.06 9.24 19.39
CA ALA A 187 -12.09 10.32 19.27
C ALA A 187 -10.74 9.96 19.91
N GLN A 188 -10.74 9.24 21.03
CA GLN A 188 -9.52 8.76 21.67
C GLN A 188 -8.90 7.59 20.92
N ALA A 189 -9.71 6.64 20.45
CA ALA A 189 -9.22 5.52 19.64
C ALA A 189 -8.48 6.01 18.39
N LEU A 190 -9.02 6.98 17.67
CA LEU A 190 -8.40 7.54 16.46
C LEU A 190 -7.02 8.19 16.69
N THR A 191 -6.58 8.33 17.94
CA THR A 191 -5.23 8.77 18.27
C THR A 191 -4.23 7.62 18.48
N ALA A 192 -4.68 6.35 18.47
CA ALA A 192 -3.86 5.17 18.76
C ALA A 192 -3.97 4.11 17.67
N LEU A 193 -3.31 4.35 16.55
CA LEU A 193 -3.28 3.46 15.39
C LEU A 193 -2.42 2.23 15.69
N LEU A 194 -2.89 1.03 15.30
CA LEU A 194 -2.06 -0.16 15.22
C LEU A 194 -1.17 -0.07 13.96
N TYR A 195 0.12 -0.36 14.12
CA TYR A 195 1.10 -0.28 13.04
C TYR A 195 1.03 -1.54 12.17
N PRO A 196 0.82 -1.40 10.85
CA PRO A 196 0.76 -2.54 9.93
C PRO A 196 2.14 -3.19 9.77
N GLU A 197 2.18 -4.52 9.80
CA GLU A 197 3.38 -5.34 9.55
C GLU A 197 3.37 -6.00 8.15
N GLY A 198 2.29 -5.79 7.40
CA GLY A 198 1.98 -6.54 6.18
C GLY A 198 1.16 -7.80 6.46
N GLY A 199 0.55 -8.36 5.42
CA GLY A 199 -0.18 -9.61 5.51
C GLY A 199 -1.36 -9.61 6.49
N ASP A 200 -2.05 -8.49 6.64
CA ASP A 200 -3.19 -8.32 7.57
C ASP A 200 -2.83 -8.51 9.07
N VAL A 201 -1.54 -8.26 9.40
CA VAL A 201 -1.00 -8.29 10.77
C VAL A 201 -0.71 -6.86 11.23
N TYR A 202 -1.07 -6.55 12.47
CA TYR A 202 -0.96 -5.22 13.06
C TYR A 202 -0.38 -5.30 14.46
N THR A 203 0.45 -4.33 14.85
CA THR A 203 1.10 -4.31 16.16
C THR A 203 0.88 -3.01 16.90
N TYR A 204 0.91 -3.07 18.24
CA TYR A 204 0.91 -1.90 19.11
C TYR A 204 1.80 -2.15 20.31
N THR A 205 2.85 -1.36 20.46
CA THR A 205 3.83 -1.49 21.53
C THR A 205 3.66 -0.38 22.53
N THR A 206 3.43 -0.70 23.80
CA THR A 206 3.30 0.27 24.88
C THR A 206 3.52 -0.42 26.24
N LYS A 207 3.51 0.38 27.31
CA LYS A 207 3.39 -0.14 28.68
C LYS A 207 1.91 -0.30 29.00
N TYR A 208 1.47 -1.54 29.11
CA TYR A 208 0.09 -1.87 29.43
C TYR A 208 -0.19 -1.83 30.93
N THR A 209 -1.47 -1.73 31.30
CA THR A 209 -1.90 -1.72 32.70
C THR A 209 -2.09 -3.12 33.27
N GLY A 210 -2.28 -4.12 32.41
CA GLY A 210 -2.62 -5.48 32.77
C GLY A 210 -4.06 -5.65 33.27
N ALA A 211 -4.95 -4.72 32.91
CA ALA A 211 -6.35 -4.73 33.31
C ALA A 211 -7.24 -4.09 32.23
N TRP A 212 -8.01 -4.89 31.49
CA TRP A 212 -9.01 -4.41 30.50
C TRP A 212 -8.38 -3.49 29.43
N ASP A 213 -7.19 -3.88 28.97
CA ASP A 213 -6.32 -2.93 28.30
C ASP A 213 -6.86 -2.47 26.96
N LEU A 214 -7.48 -3.36 26.13
CA LEU A 214 -7.91 -2.95 24.81
C LEU A 214 -9.03 -3.78 24.16
N LYS A 215 -9.71 -3.13 23.25
CA LYS A 215 -10.39 -3.67 22.07
C LYS A 215 -9.83 -2.97 20.84
N ILE A 216 -10.23 -3.42 19.66
CA ILE A 216 -9.76 -2.87 18.39
C ILE A 216 -10.97 -2.45 17.57
N TRP A 217 -10.86 -1.29 16.91
CA TRP A 217 -11.82 -0.81 15.93
C TRP A 217 -11.16 -0.62 14.56
N ALA A 218 -11.87 -0.97 13.50
CA ALA A 218 -11.60 -0.43 12.18
C ALA A 218 -11.88 1.07 12.13
N GLU A 219 -11.29 1.81 11.19
CA GLU A 219 -11.37 3.27 11.13
C GLU A 219 -12.82 3.79 11.17
N GLU A 220 -13.71 3.23 10.35
CA GLU A 220 -15.08 3.68 10.25
C GLU A 220 -15.89 3.36 11.53
N ASP A 221 -15.62 2.20 12.16
CA ASP A 221 -16.24 1.84 13.42
C ASP A 221 -15.76 2.76 14.55
N ALA A 222 -14.50 3.17 14.56
CA ALA A 222 -13.97 4.15 15.52
C ALA A 222 -14.59 5.53 15.32
N LYS A 223 -14.77 6.00 14.07
CA LYS A 223 -15.47 7.26 13.75
C LYS A 223 -16.92 7.25 14.21
N GLY A 224 -17.61 6.11 14.06
CA GLY A 224 -19.02 5.92 14.42
C GLY A 224 -19.27 5.43 15.83
N GLU A 225 -18.23 5.10 16.60
CA GLU A 225 -18.31 4.43 17.91
C GLU A 225 -19.15 3.15 17.89
N VAL A 226 -18.97 2.32 16.83
CA VAL A 226 -19.77 1.12 16.59
C VAL A 226 -19.20 -0.04 17.41
N TRP A 227 -19.68 -0.18 18.64
CA TRP A 227 -19.20 -1.20 19.58
C TRP A 227 -19.49 -2.64 19.16
N ASP A 228 -20.57 -2.86 18.42
CA ASP A 228 -20.98 -4.20 17.96
C ASP A 228 -19.96 -4.80 16.95
N ASN A 229 -19.15 -3.94 16.30
CA ASN A 229 -18.12 -4.35 15.34
C ASN A 229 -16.71 -4.38 15.97
N ALA A 230 -16.57 -4.09 17.27
CA ALA A 230 -15.25 -4.10 17.90
C ALA A 230 -14.65 -5.51 17.89
N TYR A 231 -13.36 -5.59 17.64
CA TYR A 231 -12.57 -6.81 17.79
C TYR A 231 -12.06 -6.94 19.23
N GLY A 232 -12.10 -8.13 19.78
CA GLY A 232 -11.64 -8.44 21.12
C GLY A 232 -11.67 -9.95 21.39
N CYS A 233 -11.65 -10.34 22.65
CA CYS A 233 -11.70 -11.75 23.04
C CYS A 233 -13.10 -12.20 23.47
N VAL A 234 -13.24 -13.50 23.78
CA VAL A 234 -14.52 -14.10 24.23
C VAL A 234 -14.80 -13.77 25.69
N THR A 235 -13.78 -13.76 26.54
CA THR A 235 -13.88 -13.58 27.99
C THR A 235 -13.33 -12.24 28.40
N ASP A 236 -14.12 -11.42 29.06
CA ASP A 236 -13.71 -10.07 29.47
C ASP A 236 -12.49 -10.12 30.40
N GLY A 237 -11.48 -9.32 30.06
CA GLY A 237 -10.24 -9.26 30.80
C GLY A 237 -9.32 -10.48 30.61
N ASP A 238 -9.46 -11.23 29.53
CA ASP A 238 -8.56 -12.36 29.24
C ASP A 238 -7.10 -11.86 29.10
N ALA A 239 -6.25 -12.35 30.00
CA ALA A 239 -4.83 -12.03 30.09
C ALA A 239 -3.92 -13.16 29.54
N SER A 240 -4.47 -14.04 28.73
CA SER A 240 -3.69 -15.08 28.07
C SER A 240 -2.63 -14.49 27.14
N PRO A 241 -1.43 -15.10 27.04
CA PRO A 241 -0.37 -14.57 26.18
C PRO A 241 -0.67 -14.63 24.68
N ALA A 242 -1.68 -15.41 24.30
CA ALA A 242 -2.23 -15.49 22.94
C ALA A 242 -3.65 -16.06 23.00
N GLY A 243 -4.46 -15.73 22.00
CA GLY A 243 -5.83 -16.20 21.95
C GLY A 243 -6.55 -15.88 20.64
N THR A 244 -7.82 -16.23 20.58
CA THR A 244 -8.70 -15.97 19.45
C THR A 244 -9.32 -14.59 19.56
N ILE A 245 -9.39 -13.88 18.45
CA ILE A 245 -10.15 -12.62 18.28
C ILE A 245 -11.54 -12.96 17.74
N ILE A 246 -12.53 -12.24 18.24
CA ILE A 246 -13.90 -12.22 17.73
C ILE A 246 -14.32 -10.76 17.46
N ASN A 247 -15.33 -10.56 16.62
CA ASN A 247 -15.89 -9.25 16.30
C ASN A 247 -17.41 -9.17 16.51
N ALA A 248 -17.96 -10.12 17.27
CA ALA A 248 -19.36 -10.11 17.67
C ALA A 248 -19.44 -10.32 19.18
N ASN A 249 -20.02 -9.38 19.90
CA ASN A 249 -20.04 -9.36 21.37
C ASN A 249 -18.63 -9.46 21.99
N ALA A 250 -17.64 -8.93 21.33
CA ALA A 250 -16.25 -8.98 21.76
C ALA A 250 -16.03 -8.31 23.11
N GLN A 251 -15.21 -8.94 23.94
CA GLN A 251 -14.84 -8.46 25.27
C GLN A 251 -13.41 -7.86 25.24
N ALA A 252 -13.05 -7.10 26.28
CA ALA A 252 -11.73 -6.50 26.37
C ALA A 252 -10.65 -7.54 26.64
N ILE A 253 -9.50 -7.39 25.96
CA ILE A 253 -8.29 -8.18 26.14
C ILE A 253 -7.43 -7.48 27.19
N SER A 254 -6.86 -8.19 28.14
CA SER A 254 -5.88 -7.66 29.10
C SER A 254 -4.47 -8.15 28.77
N ALA A 255 -3.47 -7.29 28.96
CA ALA A 255 -2.09 -7.74 28.91
C ALA A 255 -1.78 -8.69 30.09
N PRO A 256 -0.82 -9.62 29.93
CA PRO A 256 -0.47 -10.58 31.00
C PRO A 256 0.02 -9.92 32.29
N SER A 257 0.62 -8.73 32.21
CA SER A 257 1.09 -7.95 33.34
C SER A 257 1.25 -6.45 32.98
N ALA A 258 1.46 -5.61 34.01
CA ALA A 258 1.67 -4.17 33.85
C ALA A 258 3.12 -3.85 33.40
N GLU A 259 3.51 -4.30 32.21
CA GLU A 259 4.84 -4.18 31.62
C GLU A 259 4.76 -3.72 30.16
N ILE A 260 5.88 -3.55 29.51
CA ILE A 260 5.93 -3.19 28.07
C ILE A 260 5.79 -4.46 27.24
N TYR A 261 4.76 -4.46 26.41
CA TYR A 261 4.48 -5.52 25.47
C TYR A 261 4.25 -4.96 24.06
N THR A 262 4.57 -5.77 23.08
CA THR A 262 4.02 -5.64 21.74
C THR A 262 2.79 -6.55 21.64
N PHE A 263 1.62 -5.93 21.51
CA PHE A 263 0.38 -6.60 21.12
C PHE A 263 0.40 -6.80 19.62
N THR A 264 0.07 -8.01 19.18
CA THR A 264 -0.11 -8.34 17.76
C THR A 264 -1.56 -8.74 17.52
N PHE A 265 -2.20 -8.13 16.56
CA PHE A 265 -3.47 -8.50 15.99
C PHE A 265 -3.25 -9.11 14.61
N ASP A 266 -3.50 -10.40 14.47
CA ASP A 266 -3.52 -11.10 13.20
C ASP A 266 -4.98 -11.20 12.76
N LYS A 267 -5.38 -10.29 11.87
CA LYS A 267 -6.76 -10.20 11.43
C LYS A 267 -7.13 -11.35 10.50
N HIS A 268 -6.16 -11.85 9.72
CA HIS A 268 -6.38 -12.98 8.82
C HIS A 268 -6.77 -14.24 9.61
N HIS A 269 -6.00 -14.58 10.65
CA HIS A 269 -6.25 -15.74 11.49
C HIS A 269 -7.20 -15.46 12.67
N MET A 270 -7.72 -14.22 12.77
CA MET A 270 -8.57 -13.80 13.91
C MET A 270 -7.95 -14.18 15.25
N SER A 271 -6.68 -13.82 15.45
CA SER A 271 -5.91 -14.17 16.63
C SER A 271 -5.11 -12.99 17.17
N TYR A 272 -4.71 -13.10 18.43
CA TYR A 272 -3.79 -12.14 19.05
C TYR A 272 -2.67 -12.84 19.79
N LYS A 273 -1.57 -12.12 19.98
CA LYS A 273 -0.48 -12.51 20.89
C LYS A 273 0.13 -11.30 21.57
N TRP A 274 0.68 -11.56 22.75
CA TRP A 274 1.47 -10.63 23.52
C TRP A 274 2.93 -11.08 23.52
N VAL A 275 3.84 -10.19 23.16
CA VAL A 275 5.28 -10.40 23.26
C VAL A 275 5.83 -9.36 24.22
N LYS A 276 6.37 -9.82 25.36
CA LYS A 276 7.01 -8.93 26.30
C LYS A 276 8.30 -8.39 25.72
N GLU A 277 8.48 -7.08 25.74
CA GLU A 277 9.70 -6.46 25.27
C GLU A 277 10.88 -6.79 26.21
N GLU A 278 12.05 -7.02 25.63
CA GLU A 278 13.26 -7.28 26.43
C GLU A 278 13.68 -6.05 27.23
N ASN A 279 13.61 -4.86 26.60
CA ASN A 279 13.90 -3.59 27.26
C ASN A 279 12.63 -3.03 27.93
N GLN A 280 12.57 -3.16 29.25
CA GLN A 280 11.46 -2.63 30.07
C GLN A 280 11.69 -1.19 30.53
N ASN A 281 12.83 -0.57 30.18
CA ASN A 281 13.19 0.80 30.52
C ASN A 281 13.75 1.52 29.28
N PRO A 282 12.94 1.68 28.22
CA PRO A 282 13.36 2.46 27.04
C PRO A 282 13.59 3.93 27.41
N THR A 283 14.24 4.66 26.52
CA THR A 283 14.48 6.09 26.72
C THR A 283 13.13 6.83 26.76
N GLU A 284 12.94 7.62 27.81
CA GLU A 284 11.75 8.51 27.93
C GLU A 284 12.06 9.85 27.26
N TYR A 285 11.17 10.32 26.42
CA TYR A 285 11.24 11.64 25.81
C TYR A 285 10.20 12.56 26.41
N THR A 286 10.54 13.83 26.62
CA THR A 286 9.61 14.83 27.13
C THR A 286 8.69 15.39 26.06
N SER A 287 9.12 15.35 24.80
CA SER A 287 8.33 15.70 23.62
C SER A 287 8.80 14.94 22.39
N ILE A 288 7.90 14.67 21.49
CA ILE A 288 8.18 14.34 20.09
C ILE A 288 7.40 15.33 19.24
N SER A 289 8.00 15.77 18.13
CA SER A 289 7.44 16.81 17.27
C SER A 289 7.70 16.53 15.79
N LEU A 290 6.90 17.18 14.93
CA LEU A 290 7.16 17.30 13.51
C LEU A 290 7.98 18.56 13.26
N ILE A 291 8.95 18.47 12.37
CA ILE A 291 9.72 19.59 11.86
C ILE A 291 9.98 19.39 10.38
N GLY A 292 9.93 20.46 9.57
CA GLY A 292 10.08 20.32 8.13
C GLY A 292 10.18 21.63 7.38
N ASN A 293 10.15 21.56 6.04
CA ASN A 293 10.17 22.75 5.19
C ASN A 293 8.90 23.61 5.32
N PHE A 294 7.81 23.05 5.85
CA PHE A 294 6.56 23.77 6.10
C PHE A 294 6.69 24.86 7.18
N ASN A 295 7.75 24.83 7.97
CA ASN A 295 8.08 25.84 8.98
C ASN A 295 9.58 26.28 8.90
N ASP A 296 10.17 26.20 7.71
CA ASP A 296 11.57 26.56 7.43
C ASP A 296 12.57 25.79 8.32
N TRP A 297 12.24 24.58 8.77
CA TRP A 297 13.02 23.79 9.74
C TRP A 297 13.27 24.55 11.06
N ALA A 298 12.40 25.50 11.38
CA ALA A 298 12.50 26.37 12.56
C ALA A 298 11.18 26.38 13.33
N GLY A 299 11.13 25.70 14.44
CA GLY A 299 9.93 25.53 15.24
C GLY A 299 9.34 24.14 15.06
N ASP A 300 8.63 23.70 16.07
CA ASP A 300 8.14 22.34 16.20
C ASP A 300 6.61 22.32 16.23
N VAL A 301 6.01 21.28 15.67
CA VAL A 301 4.62 20.92 15.90
C VAL A 301 4.64 19.76 16.88
N ASP A 302 4.37 20.05 18.15
CA ASP A 302 4.43 19.06 19.21
C ASP A 302 3.32 18.01 19.08
N MET A 303 3.67 16.77 19.34
CA MET A 303 2.77 15.64 19.42
C MET A 303 2.32 15.39 20.86
N THR A 304 1.14 14.84 21.02
CA THR A 304 0.62 14.39 22.32
C THR A 304 1.00 12.93 22.54
N GLN A 305 1.54 12.60 23.70
CA GLN A 305 1.72 11.21 24.11
C GLN A 305 0.35 10.64 24.53
N VAL A 306 -0.21 9.75 23.71
CA VAL A 306 -1.56 9.18 23.90
C VAL A 306 -1.55 7.89 24.70
N ALA A 307 -0.42 7.22 24.71
CA ALA A 307 -0.06 6.08 25.54
C ALA A 307 1.46 6.12 25.73
N PRO A 308 2.04 5.46 26.75
CA PRO A 308 3.49 5.40 26.90
C PRO A 308 4.20 5.00 25.60
N HIS A 309 5.12 5.84 25.15
CA HIS A 309 5.88 5.65 23.89
C HIS A 309 5.09 5.73 22.57
N ASN A 310 3.82 6.18 22.63
CA ASN A 310 2.99 6.39 21.44
C ASN A 310 2.55 7.85 21.35
N TRP A 311 2.87 8.47 20.24
CA TRP A 311 2.70 9.89 20.03
C TRP A 311 1.81 10.16 18.82
N TYR A 312 0.97 11.18 18.92
CA TYR A 312 -0.03 11.56 17.94
C TYR A 312 -0.12 13.07 17.77
N VAL A 313 -0.34 13.51 16.54
CA VAL A 313 -0.80 14.86 16.21
C VAL A 313 -1.60 14.83 14.90
N GLU A 314 -2.62 15.67 14.80
CA GLU A 314 -3.23 16.01 13.53
C GLU A 314 -2.70 17.37 13.08
N HIS A 315 -2.21 17.47 11.83
CA HIS A 315 -1.64 18.69 11.30
C HIS A 315 -2.00 18.86 9.83
N THR A 316 -2.21 20.14 9.43
CA THR A 316 -2.52 20.52 8.04
C THR A 316 -1.33 21.22 7.39
N PHE A 317 -0.82 20.63 6.31
CA PHE A 317 0.17 21.28 5.47
C PHE A 317 -0.50 22.10 4.38
N THR A 318 -0.05 23.35 4.21
CA THR A 318 -0.60 24.30 3.25
C THR A 318 0.30 24.54 2.05
N ILE A 319 1.53 23.98 2.06
CA ILE A 319 2.51 24.07 0.98
C ILE A 319 2.50 22.80 0.15
N ASP A 320 2.94 22.89 -1.10
CA ASP A 320 3.22 21.74 -1.95
C ASP A 320 4.62 21.17 -1.63
N ASP A 321 4.88 19.91 -1.97
CA ASP A 321 6.16 19.21 -1.78
C ASP A 321 6.68 19.30 -0.33
N VAL A 322 5.85 18.84 0.62
CA VAL A 322 6.20 18.81 2.03
C VAL A 322 7.32 17.80 2.29
N GLU A 323 8.35 18.23 2.99
CA GLU A 323 9.41 17.41 3.55
C GLU A 323 9.48 17.61 5.06
N PHE A 324 9.47 16.51 5.82
CA PHE A 324 9.48 16.58 7.29
C PHE A 324 10.23 15.41 7.92
N LYS A 325 10.47 15.53 9.22
CA LYS A 325 10.97 14.48 10.11
C LYS A 325 10.23 14.53 11.45
N PHE A 326 10.33 13.44 12.19
CA PHE A 326 10.04 13.44 13.62
C PHE A 326 11.33 13.70 14.39
N ARG A 327 11.26 14.45 15.49
CA ARG A 327 12.39 14.59 16.43
C ARG A 327 11.94 14.63 17.88
N ALA A 328 12.85 14.20 18.78
CA ALA A 328 12.61 14.22 20.20
C ALA A 328 13.19 15.48 20.85
N ASN A 329 12.52 15.97 21.91
CA ASN A 329 12.98 17.04 22.78
C ASN A 329 13.43 18.31 22.04
N HIS A 330 12.88 18.58 20.86
CA HIS A 330 13.22 19.69 19.97
C HIS A 330 14.72 19.73 19.59
N ASP A 331 15.37 18.58 19.62
CA ASP A 331 16.81 18.44 19.36
C ASP A 331 17.10 17.50 18.19
N TRP A 332 18.11 17.82 17.39
CA TRP A 332 18.51 17.01 16.24
C TRP A 332 19.32 15.76 16.63
N GLY A 333 19.76 15.65 17.88
CA GLY A 333 20.47 14.46 18.39
C GLY A 333 19.65 13.18 18.30
N THR A 334 18.31 13.30 18.40
CA THR A 334 17.40 12.18 18.20
C THR A 334 16.27 12.59 17.25
N ASN A 335 16.30 12.02 16.06
CA ASN A 335 15.30 12.26 15.03
C ASN A 335 15.04 10.99 14.20
N TRP A 336 13.87 10.89 13.60
CA TRP A 336 13.47 9.79 12.73
C TRP A 336 13.03 10.33 11.37
N GLY A 337 13.53 9.69 10.33
CA GLY A 337 13.17 9.93 8.95
C GLY A 337 13.18 8.64 8.15
N ALA A 338 12.74 8.69 6.90
CA ALA A 338 12.73 7.56 5.99
C ALA A 338 12.70 8.05 4.53
N ALA A 339 13.30 7.30 3.61
CA ALA A 339 13.13 7.50 2.17
C ALA A 339 11.71 7.08 1.75
N TRP A 340 10.71 7.84 2.17
CA TRP A 340 9.30 7.49 2.07
C TRP A 340 8.46 8.66 1.57
N THR A 341 7.59 8.37 0.60
CA THR A 341 6.53 9.29 0.15
C THR A 341 5.18 8.73 0.60
N VAL A 342 4.48 9.52 1.40
CA VAL A 342 3.18 9.14 1.98
C VAL A 342 2.12 9.12 0.89
N ALA A 343 1.32 8.05 0.87
CA ALA A 343 0.12 7.90 0.04
C ALA A 343 -0.97 7.16 0.84
N SER A 344 -2.19 7.16 0.36
CA SER A 344 -3.33 6.51 1.05
C SER A 344 -3.15 5.00 1.23
N ASP A 345 -2.46 4.37 0.29
CA ASP A 345 -2.06 2.95 0.27
C ASP A 345 -0.64 2.69 0.79
N ASN A 346 0.14 3.75 1.04
CA ASN A 346 1.52 3.71 1.56
C ASN A 346 1.66 4.70 2.72
N PHE A 347 0.98 4.43 3.83
CA PHE A 347 0.87 5.35 4.97
C PHE A 347 1.74 4.95 6.18
N ALA A 348 2.55 3.89 6.08
CA ALA A 348 3.38 3.38 7.18
C ALA A 348 4.84 3.17 6.76
N ALA A 349 5.77 3.43 7.67
CA ALA A 349 7.20 3.18 7.50
C ALA A 349 7.89 2.95 8.84
N VAL A 350 9.12 2.43 8.80
CA VAL A 350 10.01 2.37 9.95
C VAL A 350 11.03 3.50 9.84
N GLY A 351 11.08 4.33 10.87
CA GLY A 351 12.00 5.46 10.96
C GLY A 351 13.44 5.01 11.20
N VAL A 352 14.38 5.71 10.58
CA VAL A 352 15.80 5.53 10.79
C VAL A 352 16.34 6.78 11.47
N GLY A 353 17.14 6.61 12.51
CA GLY A 353 17.84 7.72 13.18
C GLY A 353 18.73 8.47 12.19
N GLY A 354 18.49 9.79 12.02
CA GLY A 354 19.16 10.58 11.01
C GLY A 354 18.80 10.25 9.55
N GLY A 355 17.75 9.44 9.30
CA GLY A 355 17.32 9.02 7.97
C GLY A 355 16.86 10.18 7.06
N ASP A 356 16.45 9.87 5.83
CA ASP A 356 15.99 10.85 4.84
C ASP A 356 14.73 11.61 5.28
N ASN A 357 14.44 12.72 4.63
CA ASN A 357 13.19 13.44 4.85
C ASN A 357 12.01 12.64 4.30
N ILE A 358 10.94 12.56 5.07
CA ILE A 358 9.66 11.99 4.66
C ILE A 358 8.96 13.01 3.78
N LYS A 359 8.29 12.55 2.71
CA LYS A 359 7.58 13.41 1.77
C LYS A 359 6.09 13.17 1.77
N CYS A 360 5.31 14.23 1.63
CA CYS A 360 3.87 14.13 1.39
C CYS A 360 3.35 15.33 0.58
N ALA A 361 2.14 15.22 0.05
CA ALA A 361 1.43 16.33 -0.56
C ALA A 361 0.87 17.29 0.51
N LYS A 362 0.43 18.48 0.10
CA LYS A 362 -0.40 19.34 0.96
C LYS A 362 -1.69 18.61 1.37
N GLY A 363 -2.17 18.86 2.58
CA GLY A 363 -3.38 18.21 3.09
C GLY A 363 -3.36 18.12 4.61
N THR A 364 -4.44 17.58 5.17
CA THR A 364 -4.53 17.29 6.59
C THR A 364 -4.19 15.83 6.82
N TYR A 365 -3.36 15.57 7.83
CA TYR A 365 -2.88 14.23 8.15
C TYR A 365 -2.90 14.00 9.66
N ARG A 366 -3.11 12.73 10.04
CA ARG A 366 -2.85 12.22 11.39
C ARG A 366 -1.49 11.54 11.39
N PHE A 367 -0.62 11.97 12.28
CA PHE A 367 0.74 11.47 12.44
C PHE A 367 0.84 10.61 13.69
N TYR A 368 1.48 9.47 13.55
CA TYR A 368 1.70 8.51 14.63
C TYR A 368 3.17 8.08 14.62
N ILE A 369 3.77 7.99 15.79
CA ILE A 369 5.09 7.38 15.97
C ILE A 369 5.14 6.63 17.30
N ASN A 370 5.71 5.44 17.25
CA ASN A 370 6.14 4.69 18.43
C ASN A 370 7.65 4.83 18.58
N ASP A 371 8.11 5.40 19.67
CA ASP A 371 9.52 5.72 19.88
C ASP A 371 10.38 4.53 20.34
N ILE A 372 9.77 3.40 20.72
CA ILE A 372 10.48 2.14 20.98
C ILE A 372 10.82 1.45 19.68
N THR A 373 9.83 1.29 18.80
CA THR A 373 9.95 0.51 17.57
C THR A 373 10.37 1.34 16.38
N SER A 374 10.35 2.66 16.49
CA SER A 374 10.53 3.64 15.41
C SER A 374 9.53 3.49 14.26
N LYS A 375 8.39 2.82 14.50
CA LYS A 375 7.32 2.72 13.52
C LYS A 375 6.56 4.03 13.43
N MET A 376 6.29 4.45 12.21
CA MET A 376 5.61 5.70 11.90
C MET A 376 4.43 5.43 10.97
N CYS A 377 3.32 6.13 11.18
CA CYS A 377 2.20 6.17 10.24
C CYS A 377 1.78 7.62 10.00
N VAL A 378 1.42 7.91 8.75
CA VAL A 378 0.91 9.22 8.32
C VAL A 378 -0.33 8.99 7.48
N VAL A 379 -1.49 9.24 8.08
CA VAL A 379 -2.79 8.90 7.51
C VAL A 379 -3.47 10.17 7.01
N PRO A 380 -3.78 10.26 5.70
CA PRO A 380 -4.58 11.37 5.20
C PRO A 380 -5.94 11.44 5.90
N VAL A 381 -6.38 12.66 6.23
CA VAL A 381 -7.73 12.94 6.75
C VAL A 381 -8.56 13.44 5.57
N GLU A 382 -9.59 12.68 5.21
CA GLU A 382 -10.55 13.03 4.16
C GLU A 382 -11.60 14.04 4.64
#